data_2b23a87a67aba727175744619c1c42fa
#
_entry.id   2b23a87a67aba727175744619c1c42fa
#
_cell.length_a   1.000
_cell.length_b   1.000
_cell.length_c   1.000
_cell.angle_alpha   90.00
_cell.angle_beta   90.00
_cell.angle_gamma   90.00
#
_symmetry.space_group_name_H-M   'P 1'
#
loop_
_entity.id
_entity.type
_entity.pdbx_description
1 polymer ?
#
loop_
_entity_poly.entity_id
_entity_poly.type
_entity_poly.pdbx_seq_one_letter_code
_entity_poly.pdbx_strand_id
1 'polypeptide(L)'
;IELVHTYSLVHDDLPEMDDDKFRRGVLSVYGKYGQSNAVLVGDELLNNANLIMFKAIKKLDSIQEIKNAVSASEIILNSSGINGMIYGQFLDLENKIEDLSDIEKINDLKTGELFKAAILSGAKLAGASDEDLLHLEIYAKNLGLVFQLQDDLFDFEEDVKLNKKTFATVLGKNEVEKKINDLNRISFEEINKISGNKDFFIDFIDFMAKRTY
;
A
#
# COMPACT_ATOMS: atom_id res chain seq x y z
N ILE A 1 7.45 -6.99 -3.85
CA ILE A 1 6.30 -6.33 -3.24
C ILE A 1 5.57 -7.29 -2.30
N GLU A 2 5.06 -8.43 -2.75
CA GLU A 2 4.23 -9.33 -1.94
C GLU A 2 4.91 -9.82 -0.64
N LEU A 3 6.21 -10.08 -0.66
CA LEU A 3 6.95 -10.42 0.57
C LEU A 3 7.03 -9.24 1.54
N VAL A 4 7.14 -8.01 1.02
CA VAL A 4 7.09 -6.78 1.83
C VAL A 4 5.71 -6.60 2.45
N HIS A 5 4.64 -6.79 1.69
CA HIS A 5 3.28 -6.78 2.20
C HIS A 5 3.06 -7.87 3.25
N THR A 6 3.51 -9.10 2.98
CA THR A 6 3.28 -10.23 3.89
C THR A 6 4.03 -10.07 5.22
N TYR A 7 5.27 -9.55 5.21
CA TYR A 7 5.96 -9.31 6.47
C TYR A 7 5.22 -8.30 7.34
N SER A 8 4.70 -7.21 6.74
CA SER A 8 3.97 -6.21 7.51
C SER A 8 2.72 -6.81 8.17
N LEU A 9 1.93 -7.61 7.41
CA LEU A 9 0.77 -8.30 7.98
C LEU A 9 1.14 -9.27 9.11
N VAL A 10 2.26 -9.99 9.00
CA VAL A 10 2.73 -10.90 10.06
C VAL A 10 3.13 -10.14 11.32
N HIS A 11 3.77 -8.96 11.16
CA HIS A 11 4.12 -8.11 12.29
C HIS A 11 2.92 -7.35 12.86
N ASP A 12 1.99 -6.91 12.01
CA ASP A 12 0.75 -6.25 12.47
C ASP A 12 -0.09 -7.16 13.37
N ASP A 13 -0.09 -8.48 13.12
CA ASP A 13 -0.79 -9.45 13.97
C ASP A 13 -0.21 -9.61 15.39
N LEU A 14 1.00 -9.11 15.67
CA LEU A 14 1.65 -9.27 16.96
C LEU A 14 0.89 -8.58 18.11
N PRO A 15 1.04 -9.06 19.37
CA PRO A 15 0.37 -8.47 20.54
C PRO A 15 0.71 -7.00 20.80
N GLU A 16 1.88 -6.55 20.37
CA GLU A 16 2.34 -5.16 20.50
C GLU A 16 1.81 -4.25 19.39
N MET A 17 1.10 -4.82 18.42
CA MET A 17 0.47 -4.13 17.28
C MET A 17 -1.06 -4.28 17.40
N ASP A 18 -1.69 -5.10 16.55
CA ASP A 18 -3.15 -5.27 16.50
C ASP A 18 -3.66 -6.42 17.40
N ASP A 19 -2.77 -7.28 17.94
CA ASP A 19 -3.06 -8.51 18.73
C ASP A 19 -4.03 -9.47 18.02
N ASP A 20 -3.87 -9.64 16.71
CA ASP A 20 -4.76 -10.44 15.89
C ASP A 20 -4.32 -11.92 15.82
N LYS A 21 -5.11 -12.80 16.45
CA LYS A 21 -4.89 -14.26 16.37
C LYS A 21 -5.41 -14.89 15.08
N PHE A 22 -6.25 -14.19 14.35
CA PHE A 22 -6.86 -14.69 13.11
C PHE A 22 -6.73 -13.64 12.02
N ARG A 23 -6.35 -14.08 10.81
CA ARG A 23 -6.30 -13.26 9.62
C ARG A 23 -6.97 -13.99 8.46
N ARG A 24 -7.92 -13.34 7.80
CA ARG A 24 -8.70 -13.93 6.68
C ARG A 24 -9.32 -15.28 7.04
N GLY A 25 -9.83 -15.43 8.27
CA GLY A 25 -10.53 -16.63 8.74
C GLY A 25 -9.64 -17.82 9.16
N VAL A 26 -8.31 -17.67 9.13
CA VAL A 26 -7.35 -18.67 9.60
C VAL A 26 -6.48 -18.11 10.71
N LEU A 27 -5.84 -18.99 11.52
CA LEU A 27 -4.88 -18.53 12.54
C LEU A 27 -3.74 -17.77 11.85
N SER A 28 -3.42 -16.59 12.39
CA SER A 28 -2.22 -15.83 12.02
C SER A 28 -0.95 -16.60 12.39
N VAL A 29 0.20 -16.16 11.89
CA VAL A 29 1.50 -16.76 12.29
C VAL A 29 1.69 -16.66 13.80
N TYR A 30 1.37 -15.50 14.39
CA TYR A 30 1.35 -15.30 15.82
C TYR A 30 0.37 -16.25 16.53
N GLY A 31 -0.88 -16.33 16.07
CA GLY A 31 -1.90 -17.18 16.67
C GLY A 31 -1.56 -18.67 16.63
N LYS A 32 -0.81 -19.13 15.60
CA LYS A 32 -0.46 -20.53 15.40
C LYS A 32 0.89 -20.94 16.00
N TYR A 33 1.90 -20.09 15.89
CA TYR A 33 3.28 -20.44 16.22
C TYR A 33 3.88 -19.60 17.36
N GLY A 34 3.14 -18.64 17.90
CA GLY A 34 3.55 -17.75 18.95
C GLY A 34 4.36 -16.55 18.48
N GLN A 35 4.51 -15.58 19.37
CA GLN A 35 5.07 -14.25 19.11
C GLN A 35 6.49 -14.28 18.55
N SER A 36 7.40 -15.01 19.22
CA SER A 36 8.81 -15.06 18.78
C SER A 36 8.99 -15.60 17.36
N ASN A 37 8.17 -16.62 16.98
CA ASN A 37 8.21 -17.16 15.64
C ASN A 37 7.63 -16.17 14.63
N ALA A 38 6.57 -15.42 14.98
CA ALA A 38 6.00 -14.41 14.10
C ALA A 38 7.00 -13.27 13.83
N VAL A 39 7.73 -12.79 14.83
CA VAL A 39 8.81 -11.81 14.64
C VAL A 39 9.85 -12.35 13.64
N LEU A 40 10.38 -13.57 13.87
CA LEU A 40 11.40 -14.16 12.98
C LEU A 40 10.89 -14.42 11.56
N VAL A 41 9.62 -14.79 11.41
CA VAL A 41 9.00 -14.99 10.09
C VAL A 41 8.88 -13.65 9.34
N GLY A 42 8.45 -12.59 10.00
CA GLY A 42 8.40 -11.26 9.39
C GLY A 42 9.79 -10.76 8.98
N ASP A 43 10.78 -10.90 9.86
CA ASP A 43 12.18 -10.55 9.57
C ASP A 43 12.72 -11.30 8.35
N GLU A 44 12.46 -12.62 8.27
CA GLU A 44 12.91 -13.42 7.13
C GLU A 44 12.19 -13.05 5.83
N LEU A 45 10.89 -12.76 5.87
CA LEU A 45 10.14 -12.31 4.70
C LEU A 45 10.71 -11.01 4.13
N LEU A 46 10.99 -10.02 5.00
CA LEU A 46 11.61 -8.76 4.59
C LEU A 46 13.02 -8.95 4.07
N ASN A 47 13.84 -9.76 4.77
CA ASN A 47 15.19 -10.08 4.32
C ASN A 47 15.19 -10.81 2.97
N ASN A 48 14.29 -11.78 2.79
CA ASN A 48 14.18 -12.55 1.55
C ASN A 48 13.68 -11.68 0.37
N ALA A 49 12.82 -10.69 0.63
CA ALA A 49 12.44 -9.69 -0.39
C ALA A 49 13.67 -8.99 -0.96
N ASN A 50 14.57 -8.51 -0.09
CA ASN A 50 15.84 -7.90 -0.49
C ASN A 50 16.73 -8.88 -1.26
N LEU A 51 16.89 -10.08 -0.75
CA LEU A 51 17.74 -11.11 -1.39
C LEU A 51 17.27 -11.47 -2.81
N ILE A 52 15.95 -11.55 -3.02
CA ILE A 52 15.37 -11.83 -4.34
C ILE A 52 15.67 -10.69 -5.32
N MET A 53 15.54 -9.42 -4.91
CA MET A 53 15.87 -8.27 -5.74
C MET A 53 17.33 -8.30 -6.18
N PHE A 54 18.28 -8.51 -5.26
CA PHE A 54 19.71 -8.61 -5.60
C PHE A 54 20.01 -9.81 -6.50
N LYS A 55 19.38 -10.98 -6.26
CA LYS A 55 19.52 -12.14 -7.14
C LYS A 55 19.00 -11.90 -8.55
N ALA A 56 17.93 -11.11 -8.70
CA ALA A 56 17.39 -10.73 -10.00
C ALA A 56 18.33 -9.76 -10.71
N ILE A 57 18.80 -8.71 -10.04
CA ILE A 57 19.75 -7.72 -10.61
C ILE A 57 21.02 -8.39 -11.12
N LYS A 58 21.56 -9.36 -10.37
CA LYS A 58 22.78 -10.10 -10.77
C LYS A 58 22.65 -10.92 -12.06
N LYS A 59 21.44 -11.14 -12.57
CA LYS A 59 21.18 -11.90 -13.81
C LYS A 59 21.02 -10.99 -15.03
N LEU A 60 21.06 -9.66 -14.84
CA LEU A 60 20.90 -8.68 -15.91
C LEU A 60 22.27 -8.39 -16.55
N ASP A 61 22.30 -8.34 -17.87
CA ASP A 61 23.52 -8.06 -18.65
C ASP A 61 23.59 -6.60 -19.12
N SER A 62 22.43 -5.97 -19.32
CA SER A 62 22.33 -4.59 -19.79
C SER A 62 22.53 -3.59 -18.64
N ILE A 63 23.43 -2.63 -18.81
CA ILE A 63 23.66 -1.53 -17.85
C ILE A 63 22.34 -0.76 -17.60
N GLN A 64 21.52 -0.56 -18.64
CA GLN A 64 20.25 0.16 -18.48
C GLN A 64 19.24 -0.65 -17.65
N GLU A 65 19.12 -1.94 -17.90
CA GLU A 65 18.27 -2.83 -17.10
C GLU A 65 18.73 -2.89 -15.64
N ILE A 66 20.04 -2.96 -15.40
CA ILE A 66 20.61 -2.92 -14.04
C ILE A 66 20.23 -1.62 -13.34
N LYS A 67 20.38 -0.45 -14.01
CA LYS A 67 20.00 0.84 -13.45
C LYS A 67 18.51 0.90 -13.13
N ASN A 68 17.66 0.44 -14.04
CA ASN A 68 16.21 0.39 -13.84
C ASN A 68 15.85 -0.51 -12.64
N ALA A 69 16.48 -1.68 -12.53
CA ALA A 69 16.23 -2.63 -11.46
C ALA A 69 16.73 -2.10 -10.08
N VAL A 70 17.86 -1.40 -10.05
CA VAL A 70 18.35 -0.73 -8.84
C VAL A 70 17.38 0.36 -8.42
N SER A 71 16.95 1.24 -9.34
CA SER A 71 15.96 2.28 -9.03
C SER A 71 14.61 1.72 -8.58
N ALA A 72 14.14 0.64 -9.22
CA ALA A 72 12.92 -0.06 -8.79
C ALA A 72 13.05 -0.63 -7.38
N SER A 73 14.20 -1.21 -7.05
CA SER A 73 14.49 -1.72 -5.70
C SER A 73 14.55 -0.59 -4.67
N GLU A 74 15.15 0.55 -5.03
CA GLU A 74 15.19 1.74 -4.18
C GLU A 74 13.79 2.25 -3.85
N ILE A 75 12.89 2.32 -4.84
CA ILE A 75 11.49 2.69 -4.64
C ILE A 75 10.84 1.76 -3.61
N ILE A 76 10.97 0.44 -3.77
CA ILE A 76 10.38 -0.56 -2.86
C ILE A 76 10.91 -0.37 -1.43
N LEU A 77 12.23 -0.21 -1.27
CA LEU A 77 12.85 -0.08 0.04
C LEU A 77 12.53 1.23 0.74
N ASN A 78 12.45 2.34 0.02
CA ASN A 78 12.02 3.62 0.56
C ASN A 78 10.57 3.56 1.03
N SER A 79 9.67 3.03 0.21
CA SER A 79 8.24 2.94 0.54
C SER A 79 7.95 1.96 1.69
N SER A 80 8.76 0.92 1.85
CA SER A 80 8.62 -0.02 2.99
C SER A 80 9.30 0.45 4.27
N GLY A 81 10.17 1.45 4.19
CA GLY A 81 11.01 1.94 5.29
C GLY A 81 10.39 3.07 6.11
N ILE A 82 11.30 3.85 6.74
CA ILE A 82 10.93 5.00 7.58
C ILE A 82 10.30 6.16 6.80
N ASN A 83 10.45 6.19 5.49
CA ASN A 83 9.80 7.18 4.62
C ASN A 83 8.42 6.72 4.13
N GLY A 84 7.95 5.55 4.54
CA GLY A 84 6.68 4.96 4.13
C GLY A 84 6.06 4.09 5.24
N MET A 85 5.87 2.80 4.96
CA MET A 85 5.06 1.89 5.77
C MET A 85 5.46 1.84 7.25
N ILE A 86 6.76 1.77 7.58
CA ILE A 86 7.22 1.71 8.98
C ILE A 86 6.82 2.98 9.73
N TYR A 87 6.97 4.15 9.12
CA TYR A 87 6.57 5.40 9.76
C TYR A 87 5.05 5.55 9.83
N GLY A 88 4.34 5.08 8.80
CA GLY A 88 2.88 5.02 8.82
C GLY A 88 2.35 4.17 9.96
N GLN A 89 2.92 2.98 10.17
CA GLN A 89 2.58 2.10 11.29
C GLN A 89 2.92 2.73 12.66
N PHE A 90 4.07 3.39 12.76
CA PHE A 90 4.43 4.12 13.98
C PHE A 90 3.39 5.20 14.33
N LEU A 91 2.95 6.00 13.36
CA LEU A 91 1.95 7.05 13.58
C LEU A 91 0.57 6.46 13.94
N ASP A 92 0.20 5.35 13.33
CA ASP A 92 -1.04 4.64 13.62
C ASP A 92 -1.08 4.14 15.08
N LEU A 93 0.01 3.52 15.54
CA LEU A 93 0.17 3.05 16.93
C LEU A 93 0.19 4.20 17.96
N GLU A 94 0.78 5.35 17.62
CA GLU A 94 0.72 6.54 18.49
C GLU A 94 -0.73 7.05 18.69
N ASN A 95 -1.61 6.76 17.75
CA ASN A 95 -3.05 7.08 17.78
C ASN A 95 -3.35 8.55 18.14
N LYS A 96 -2.49 9.47 17.69
CA LYS A 96 -2.61 10.91 17.91
C LYS A 96 -3.28 11.58 16.71
N ILE A 97 -4.55 11.24 16.49
CA ILE A 97 -5.36 11.80 15.39
C ILE A 97 -6.10 13.02 15.92
N GLU A 98 -5.67 14.21 15.53
CA GLU A 98 -6.33 15.47 15.86
C GLU A 98 -7.36 15.83 14.79
N ASP A 99 -6.97 15.78 13.53
CA ASP A 99 -7.79 16.17 12.39
C ASP A 99 -7.68 15.20 11.18
N LEU A 100 -8.32 15.59 10.09
CA LEU A 100 -8.36 14.79 8.85
C LEU A 100 -6.98 14.64 8.20
N SER A 101 -6.08 15.62 8.37
CA SER A 101 -4.75 15.57 7.78
C SER A 101 -3.87 14.48 8.41
N ASP A 102 -4.09 14.17 9.68
CA ASP A 102 -3.41 13.05 10.35
C ASP A 102 -3.87 11.71 9.78
N ILE A 103 -5.19 11.56 9.54
CA ILE A 103 -5.76 10.36 8.91
C ILE A 103 -5.18 10.20 7.50
N GLU A 104 -5.16 11.28 6.70
CA GLU A 104 -4.57 11.28 5.35
C GLU A 104 -3.11 10.86 5.38
N LYS A 105 -2.32 11.42 6.29
CA LYS A 105 -0.89 11.12 6.42
C LYS A 105 -0.62 9.67 6.82
N ILE A 106 -1.35 9.15 7.81
CA ILE A 106 -1.21 7.74 8.24
C ILE A 106 -1.53 6.81 7.07
N ASN A 107 -2.63 7.03 6.39
CA ASN A 107 -3.06 6.18 5.28
C ASN A 107 -2.15 6.29 4.05
N ASP A 108 -1.66 7.49 3.72
CA ASP A 108 -0.69 7.69 2.62
C ASP A 108 0.59 6.88 2.89
N LEU A 109 1.09 6.90 4.11
CA LEU A 109 2.32 6.20 4.50
C LEU A 109 2.11 4.69 4.72
N LYS A 110 1.13 4.30 5.56
CA LYS A 110 0.92 2.90 5.94
C LYS A 110 0.44 2.06 4.74
N THR A 111 -0.46 2.58 3.93
CA THR A 111 -1.12 1.87 2.83
C THR A 111 -0.71 2.40 1.46
N GLY A 112 -0.76 3.71 1.24
CA GLY A 112 -0.52 4.36 -0.06
C GLY A 112 0.86 4.10 -0.63
N GLU A 113 1.90 4.14 0.21
CA GLU A 113 3.28 3.91 -0.22
C GLU A 113 3.52 2.52 -0.82
N LEU A 114 2.80 1.48 -0.38
CA LEU A 114 2.93 0.16 -0.99
C LEU A 114 2.28 0.09 -2.39
N PHE A 115 1.15 0.76 -2.61
CA PHE A 115 0.56 0.93 -3.94
C PHE A 115 1.52 1.67 -4.87
N LYS A 116 2.08 2.77 -4.39
CA LYS A 116 3.09 3.54 -5.12
C LYS A 116 4.32 2.70 -5.46
N ALA A 117 4.86 1.94 -4.49
CA ALA A 117 5.98 1.04 -4.71
C ALA A 117 5.67 -0.01 -5.78
N ALA A 118 4.48 -0.63 -5.76
CA ALA A 118 4.11 -1.66 -6.74
C ALA A 118 4.06 -1.09 -8.17
N ILE A 119 3.41 0.05 -8.35
CA ILE A 119 3.19 0.67 -9.66
C ILE A 119 4.50 1.25 -10.22
N LEU A 120 5.19 2.08 -9.42
CA LEU A 120 6.38 2.79 -9.90
C LEU A 120 7.59 1.86 -10.09
N SER A 121 7.77 0.84 -9.24
CA SER A 121 8.85 -0.13 -9.45
C SER A 121 8.62 -0.94 -10.72
N GLY A 122 7.38 -1.36 -11.00
CA GLY A 122 7.02 -2.04 -12.25
C GLY A 122 7.25 -1.17 -13.48
N ALA A 123 6.80 0.09 -13.43
CA ALA A 123 7.01 1.05 -14.51
C ALA A 123 8.50 1.34 -14.75
N LYS A 124 9.28 1.50 -13.68
CA LYS A 124 10.73 1.72 -13.77
C LYS A 124 11.46 0.53 -14.40
N LEU A 125 11.09 -0.70 -14.04
CA LEU A 125 11.59 -1.93 -14.67
C LEU A 125 11.24 -1.99 -16.16
N ALA A 126 10.05 -1.56 -16.54
CA ALA A 126 9.60 -1.48 -17.93
C ALA A 126 10.27 -0.36 -18.74
N GLY A 127 11.05 0.52 -18.09
CA GLY A 127 11.72 1.64 -18.76
C GLY A 127 10.81 2.82 -19.05
N ALA A 128 9.76 3.03 -18.24
CA ALA A 128 8.88 4.18 -18.34
C ALA A 128 9.67 5.50 -18.27
N SER A 129 9.21 6.51 -19.00
CA SER A 129 9.78 7.85 -18.98
C SER A 129 9.54 8.54 -17.62
N ASP A 130 10.32 9.57 -17.30
CA ASP A 130 10.09 10.34 -16.09
C ASP A 130 8.72 11.05 -16.10
N GLU A 131 8.22 11.41 -17.29
CA GLU A 131 6.87 11.97 -17.46
C GLU A 131 5.79 10.94 -17.16
N ASP A 132 5.89 9.71 -17.70
CA ASP A 132 4.97 8.62 -17.40
C ASP A 132 4.97 8.28 -15.89
N LEU A 133 6.15 8.32 -15.26
CA LEU A 133 6.29 8.06 -13.82
C LEU A 133 5.54 9.10 -12.96
N LEU A 134 5.52 10.37 -13.36
CA LEU A 134 4.75 11.41 -12.65
C LEU A 134 3.25 11.12 -12.70
N HIS A 135 2.71 10.75 -13.86
CA HIS A 135 1.30 10.39 -14.00
C HIS A 135 0.94 9.11 -13.24
N LEU A 136 1.83 8.11 -13.29
CA LEU A 136 1.67 6.86 -12.53
C LEU A 136 1.77 7.07 -11.02
N GLU A 137 2.54 8.03 -10.53
CA GLU A 137 2.60 8.37 -9.11
C GLU A 137 1.27 8.95 -8.62
N ILE A 138 0.66 9.86 -9.37
CA ILE A 138 -0.66 10.42 -9.05
C ILE A 138 -1.72 9.30 -9.04
N TYR A 139 -1.69 8.44 -10.06
CA TYR A 139 -2.57 7.27 -10.14
C TYR A 139 -2.42 6.35 -8.93
N ALA A 140 -1.17 5.98 -8.57
CA ALA A 140 -0.88 5.09 -7.46
C ALA A 140 -1.36 5.65 -6.11
N LYS A 141 -1.11 6.94 -5.88
CA LYS A 141 -1.57 7.65 -4.68
C LYS A 141 -3.10 7.64 -4.58
N ASN A 142 -3.78 7.94 -5.68
CA ASN A 142 -5.24 7.93 -5.70
C ASN A 142 -5.80 6.53 -5.45
N LEU A 143 -5.20 5.49 -6.04
CA LEU A 143 -5.62 4.10 -5.79
C LEU A 143 -5.49 3.69 -4.32
N GLY A 144 -4.36 4.00 -3.69
CA GLY A 144 -4.14 3.71 -2.28
C GLY A 144 -5.18 4.41 -1.39
N LEU A 145 -5.49 5.68 -1.71
CA LEU A 145 -6.50 6.44 -0.97
C LEU A 145 -7.92 5.90 -1.23
N VAL A 146 -8.27 5.55 -2.48
CA VAL A 146 -9.57 4.93 -2.80
C VAL A 146 -9.73 3.60 -2.06
N PHE A 147 -8.67 2.79 -2.00
CA PHE A 147 -8.68 1.53 -1.26
C PHE A 147 -9.07 1.76 0.21
N GLN A 148 -8.40 2.69 0.88
CA GLN A 148 -8.67 3.01 2.28
C GLN A 148 -10.06 3.62 2.51
N LEU A 149 -10.49 4.54 1.63
CA LEU A 149 -11.82 5.14 1.71
C LEU A 149 -12.94 4.08 1.59
N GLN A 150 -12.72 3.04 0.78
CA GLN A 150 -13.66 1.93 0.66
C GLN A 150 -13.65 1.04 1.89
N ASP A 151 -12.48 0.72 2.46
CA ASP A 151 -12.39 -0.02 3.71
C ASP A 151 -13.13 0.72 4.83
N ASP A 152 -12.93 2.02 4.98
CA ASP A 152 -13.65 2.86 5.95
C ASP A 152 -15.19 2.84 5.74
N LEU A 153 -15.66 2.69 4.49
CA LEU A 153 -17.10 2.56 4.22
C LEU A 153 -17.62 1.17 4.61
N PHE A 154 -16.84 0.11 4.39
CA PHE A 154 -17.22 -1.26 4.76
C PHE A 154 -17.28 -1.42 6.28
N ASP A 155 -16.30 -0.87 6.97
CA ASP A 155 -16.15 -0.99 8.42
C ASP A 155 -16.91 0.10 9.21
N PHE A 156 -17.65 1.00 8.54
CA PHE A 156 -18.26 2.19 9.14
C PHE A 156 -19.06 1.91 10.41
N GLU A 157 -19.93 0.89 10.41
CA GLU A 157 -20.79 0.58 11.54
C GLU A 157 -20.00 0.06 12.76
N GLU A 158 -18.87 -0.60 12.50
CA GLU A 158 -17.95 -1.08 13.54
C GLU A 158 -17.09 0.07 14.06
N ASP A 159 -16.53 0.90 13.17
CA ASP A 159 -15.73 2.07 13.51
C ASP A 159 -16.51 3.08 14.38
N VAL A 160 -17.80 3.30 14.07
CA VAL A 160 -18.67 4.15 14.89
C VAL A 160 -18.85 3.58 16.30
N LYS A 161 -19.04 2.25 16.43
CA LYS A 161 -19.19 1.60 17.75
C LYS A 161 -17.90 1.67 18.57
N LEU A 162 -16.75 1.55 17.90
CA LEU A 162 -15.43 1.63 18.52
C LEU A 162 -14.96 3.07 18.74
N ASN A 163 -15.73 4.08 18.30
CA ASN A 163 -15.36 5.50 18.30
C ASN A 163 -14.02 5.76 17.58
N LYS A 164 -13.74 4.99 16.53
CA LYS A 164 -12.52 5.11 15.72
C LYS A 164 -12.66 6.28 14.75
N LYS A 165 -11.59 7.09 14.63
CA LYS A 165 -11.53 8.19 13.67
C LYS A 165 -11.02 7.68 12.33
N THR A 166 -11.91 7.62 11.34
CA THR A 166 -11.63 7.26 9.95
C THR A 166 -12.20 8.33 9.02
N PHE A 167 -11.89 8.30 7.73
CA PHE A 167 -12.50 9.24 6.78
C PHE A 167 -14.03 9.18 6.84
N ALA A 168 -14.59 7.97 6.89
CA ALA A 168 -16.04 7.79 6.89
C ALA A 168 -16.71 8.29 8.18
N THR A 169 -16.08 8.12 9.34
CA THR A 169 -16.62 8.61 10.61
C THR A 169 -16.50 10.12 10.77
N VAL A 170 -15.48 10.74 10.13
CA VAL A 170 -15.26 12.20 10.22
C VAL A 170 -16.04 12.97 9.14
N LEU A 171 -16.03 12.49 7.88
CA LEU A 171 -16.67 13.19 6.75
C LEU A 171 -18.11 12.75 6.51
N GLY A 172 -18.47 11.51 6.91
CA GLY A 172 -19.73 10.86 6.56
C GLY A 172 -19.65 10.14 5.20
N LYS A 173 -20.46 9.06 5.08
CA LYS A 173 -20.45 8.14 3.91
C LYS A 173 -20.58 8.86 2.57
N ASN A 174 -21.52 9.81 2.44
CA ASN A 174 -21.79 10.50 1.17
C ASN A 174 -20.60 11.32 0.65
N GLU A 175 -19.86 12.00 1.53
CA GLU A 175 -18.68 12.76 1.13
C GLU A 175 -17.51 11.85 0.79
N VAL A 176 -17.38 10.69 1.45
CA VAL A 176 -16.39 9.68 1.11
C VAL A 176 -16.68 9.08 -0.26
N GLU A 177 -17.93 8.70 -0.57
CA GLU A 177 -18.31 8.20 -1.89
C GLU A 177 -18.03 9.22 -3.01
N LYS A 178 -18.31 10.48 -2.75
CA LYS A 178 -17.99 11.56 -3.68
C LYS A 178 -16.48 11.71 -3.90
N LYS A 179 -15.69 11.65 -2.82
CA LYS A 179 -14.22 11.71 -2.89
C LYS A 179 -13.66 10.52 -3.69
N ILE A 180 -14.19 9.30 -3.52
CA ILE A 180 -13.83 8.11 -4.32
C ILE A 180 -14.09 8.36 -5.81
N ASN A 181 -15.27 8.87 -6.17
CA ASN A 181 -15.61 9.15 -7.57
C ASN A 181 -14.68 10.20 -8.20
N ASP A 182 -14.35 11.25 -7.46
CA ASP A 182 -13.42 12.30 -7.94
C ASP A 182 -12.01 11.74 -8.13
N LEU A 183 -11.49 10.92 -7.19
CA LEU A 183 -10.18 10.29 -7.28
C LEU A 183 -10.11 9.31 -8.46
N ASN A 184 -11.14 8.51 -8.68
CA ASN A 184 -11.22 7.60 -9.83
C ASN A 184 -11.22 8.38 -11.17
N ARG A 185 -11.94 9.50 -11.25
CA ARG A 185 -11.93 10.37 -12.43
C ARG A 185 -10.54 10.94 -12.69
N ILE A 186 -9.86 11.46 -11.66
CA ILE A 186 -8.50 11.99 -11.78
C ILE A 186 -7.54 10.86 -12.19
N SER A 187 -7.65 9.67 -11.61
CA SER A 187 -6.83 8.51 -11.96
C SER A 187 -7.00 8.12 -13.44
N PHE A 188 -8.23 8.13 -13.95
CA PHE A 188 -8.52 7.89 -15.36
C PHE A 188 -7.89 8.96 -16.27
N GLU A 189 -7.98 10.24 -15.89
CA GLU A 189 -7.38 11.35 -16.63
C GLU A 189 -5.85 11.22 -16.67
N GLU A 190 -5.21 10.87 -15.56
CA GLU A 190 -3.75 10.70 -15.48
C GLU A 190 -3.26 9.50 -16.29
N ILE A 191 -3.94 8.37 -16.21
CA ILE A 191 -3.57 7.18 -17.00
C ILE A 191 -3.72 7.43 -18.49
N ASN A 192 -4.65 8.26 -18.92
CA ASN A 192 -4.79 8.60 -20.34
C ASN A 192 -3.62 9.43 -20.91
N LYS A 193 -2.78 10.01 -20.06
CA LYS A 193 -1.60 10.79 -20.45
C LYS A 193 -0.34 9.93 -20.65
N ILE A 194 -0.26 8.73 -20.02
CA ILE A 194 0.92 7.87 -20.16
C ILE A 194 1.06 7.29 -21.57
N SER A 195 2.27 6.98 -21.96
CA SER A 195 2.58 6.26 -23.18
C SER A 195 2.30 4.74 -23.03
N GLY A 196 2.12 4.03 -24.14
CA GLY A 196 1.95 2.58 -24.14
C GLY A 196 0.54 2.07 -23.82
N ASN A 197 0.44 0.79 -23.46
CA ASN A 197 -0.84 0.14 -23.14
C ASN A 197 -1.27 0.49 -21.72
N LYS A 198 -2.47 0.98 -21.58
CA LYS A 198 -3.11 1.44 -20.35
C LYS A 198 -4.33 0.63 -19.92
N ASP A 199 -4.72 -0.38 -20.71
CA ASP A 199 -5.95 -1.15 -20.49
C ASP A 199 -6.02 -1.73 -19.08
N PHE A 200 -4.93 -2.34 -18.61
CA PHE A 200 -4.84 -2.88 -17.25
C PHE A 200 -5.14 -1.82 -16.17
N PHE A 201 -4.60 -0.63 -16.30
CA PHE A 201 -4.79 0.44 -15.30
C PHE A 201 -6.22 0.95 -15.29
N ILE A 202 -6.85 1.06 -16.48
CA ILE A 202 -8.25 1.45 -16.61
C ILE A 202 -9.17 0.38 -16.02
N ASP A 203 -8.97 -0.89 -16.41
CA ASP A 203 -9.74 -2.02 -15.89
C ASP A 203 -9.59 -2.15 -14.36
N PHE A 204 -8.42 -1.79 -13.82
CA PHE A 204 -8.18 -1.85 -12.39
C PHE A 204 -8.90 -0.74 -11.61
N ILE A 205 -9.08 0.46 -12.17
CA ILE A 205 -9.96 1.49 -11.59
C ILE A 205 -11.39 0.94 -11.48
N ASP A 206 -11.90 0.35 -12.57
CA ASP A 206 -13.24 -0.24 -12.60
C ASP A 206 -13.39 -1.42 -11.63
N PHE A 207 -12.37 -2.24 -11.50
CA PHE A 207 -12.33 -3.34 -10.54
C PHE A 207 -12.40 -2.82 -9.11
N MET A 208 -11.58 -1.83 -8.78
CA MET A 208 -11.58 -1.19 -7.46
C MET A 208 -12.92 -0.53 -7.16
N ALA A 209 -13.52 0.17 -8.12
CA ALA A 209 -14.83 0.81 -7.94
C ALA A 209 -15.97 -0.18 -7.64
N LYS A 210 -15.85 -1.43 -8.05
CA LYS A 210 -16.85 -2.50 -7.85
C LYS A 210 -16.56 -3.41 -6.65
N ARG A 211 -15.49 -3.14 -5.90
CA ARG A 211 -15.11 -3.92 -4.72
C ARG A 211 -16.22 -3.87 -3.66
N THR A 212 -16.55 -5.02 -3.07
CA THR A 212 -17.65 -5.19 -2.09
C THR A 212 -17.20 -5.71 -0.72
N TYR A 213 -15.90 -5.89 -0.53
CA TYR A 213 -15.27 -6.40 0.72
C TYR A 213 -13.80 -6.03 0.76
#